data_92fd8d5444a222c164ce450bdd77b5b8
#
_entry.id   92fd8d5444a222c164ce450bdd77b5b8
#
_cell.length_a   1.000
_cell.length_b   1.000
_cell.length_c   1.000
_cell.angle_alpha   90.00
_cell.angle_beta   90.00
_cell.angle_gamma   90.00
#
_symmetry.space_group_name_H-M   'P 1'
#
loop_
_entity.id
_entity.type
_entity.pdbx_description
1 polymer ?
#
loop_
_entity_poly.entity_id
_entity_poly.type
_entity_poly.pdbx_seq_one_letter_code
_entity_poly.pdbx_strand_id
1 'polypeptide(L)'
;VADVDFEALGLLDGLDDKTRAERAELIPWLLEHGVTVEQIRGAFIPMLLASRRMLGDDGTYVSAREASEKAGVDLDVLQRIHQAMGLPRVDDPDAAVYMRADAEAAAFTQKLIALGMEPDQLVQIARMLTEGLSRTAEVMRYAVLASVLDPSATELEIAKNSEAFLREVIPMFGPMIEEVLRLQLRHMMETEAVTATERAEGQRVPGARLVTIAFADLVGFTSLGEVVAPEDLEQLSHRLADLARDVAVPPVRFIKTIGDEVMLVSSDPVALLDAVMDLVDATDRDDDFPSLRAGLATGMAVNRAGDWFGSPVNLASRVTGAARPDSILVSESTRDAIGDDERFTWSFAGARHLKNIKSDVGLFRARRSAAEGD
;
A
#
# COMPACT_ATOMS: atom_id res chain seq x y z
N VAL A 1 -6.91 -45.17 2.07
CA VAL A 1 -5.72 -44.61 2.76
C VAL A 1 -5.02 -45.68 3.62
N ALA A 2 -5.65 -46.81 3.88
CA ALA A 2 -5.18 -47.80 4.88
C ALA A 2 -3.93 -48.63 4.51
N ASP A 3 -3.30 -48.43 3.34
CA ASP A 3 -2.20 -49.29 2.88
C ASP A 3 -1.03 -48.50 2.23
N VAL A 4 -0.85 -47.21 2.60
CA VAL A 4 0.23 -46.41 2.07
C VAL A 4 1.40 -46.45 3.05
N ASP A 5 2.52 -47.05 2.64
CA ASP A 5 3.75 -47.09 3.43
C ASP A 5 4.50 -45.71 3.29
N PHE A 6 4.34 -44.83 4.27
CA PHE A 6 4.90 -43.49 4.27
C PHE A 6 6.43 -43.50 4.38
N GLU A 7 7.03 -44.54 4.97
CA GLU A 7 8.48 -44.71 5.03
C GLU A 7 9.04 -45.09 3.65
N ALA A 8 8.42 -46.08 2.97
CA ALA A 8 8.81 -46.47 1.63
C ALA A 8 8.69 -45.33 0.61
N LEU A 9 7.79 -44.35 0.87
CA LEU A 9 7.63 -43.16 0.07
C LEU A 9 8.60 -42.00 0.44
N GLY A 10 9.44 -42.18 1.48
CA GLY A 10 10.41 -41.17 1.93
C GLY A 10 9.77 -39.92 2.54
N LEU A 11 8.50 -40.00 3.01
CA LEU A 11 7.77 -38.87 3.58
C LEU A 11 8.16 -38.59 5.04
N LEU A 12 8.87 -39.49 5.68
CA LEU A 12 9.33 -39.43 7.07
C LEU A 12 10.85 -39.35 7.21
N ASP A 13 11.57 -39.23 6.10
CA ASP A 13 13.03 -39.24 6.08
C ASP A 13 13.61 -37.96 6.74
N GLY A 14 14.67 -38.15 7.53
CA GLY A 14 15.40 -37.04 8.14
C GLY A 14 14.69 -36.36 9.33
N LEU A 15 13.53 -36.88 9.77
CA LEU A 15 12.78 -36.37 10.90
C LEU A 15 13.23 -37.05 12.21
N ASP A 16 13.26 -36.27 13.29
CA ASP A 16 13.38 -36.83 14.66
C ASP A 16 12.13 -37.62 15.05
N ASP A 17 12.23 -38.41 16.14
CA ASP A 17 11.17 -39.33 16.55
C ASP A 17 9.83 -38.61 16.81
N LYS A 18 9.85 -37.40 17.39
CA LYS A 18 8.66 -36.61 17.69
C LYS A 18 8.00 -36.12 16.43
N THR A 19 8.75 -35.43 15.59
CA THR A 19 8.26 -34.87 14.31
C THR A 19 7.81 -35.99 13.36
N ARG A 20 8.48 -37.16 13.37
CA ARG A 20 8.09 -38.34 12.60
C ARG A 20 6.70 -38.85 13.03
N ALA A 21 6.46 -38.94 14.33
CA ALA A 21 5.15 -39.39 14.86
C ALA A 21 4.03 -38.40 14.46
N GLU A 22 4.27 -37.08 14.67
CA GLU A 22 3.31 -36.04 14.29
C GLU A 22 3.03 -36.03 12.76
N ARG A 23 4.09 -36.17 11.94
CA ARG A 23 3.97 -36.24 10.47
C ARG A 23 3.19 -37.48 10.02
N ALA A 24 3.38 -38.62 10.67
CA ALA A 24 2.63 -39.85 10.37
C ALA A 24 1.13 -39.70 10.64
N GLU A 25 0.73 -38.87 11.61
CA GLU A 25 -0.68 -38.54 11.86
C GLU A 25 -1.22 -37.50 10.86
N LEU A 26 -0.40 -36.56 10.41
CA LEU A 26 -0.79 -35.51 9.47
C LEU A 26 -1.02 -36.05 8.06
N ILE A 27 -0.16 -36.95 7.54
CA ILE A 27 -0.20 -37.42 6.14
C ILE A 27 -1.56 -38.01 5.75
N PRO A 28 -2.19 -38.93 6.48
CA PRO A 28 -3.52 -39.47 6.13
C PRO A 28 -4.56 -38.36 5.96
N TRP A 29 -4.56 -37.40 6.87
CA TRP A 29 -5.48 -36.28 6.85
C TRP A 29 -5.26 -35.40 5.61
N LEU A 30 -4.01 -35.10 5.23
CA LEU A 30 -3.70 -34.36 4.00
C LEU A 30 -4.16 -35.07 2.74
N LEU A 31 -3.94 -36.40 2.67
CA LEU A 31 -4.39 -37.20 1.54
C LEU A 31 -5.92 -37.22 1.41
N GLU A 32 -6.65 -37.29 2.52
CA GLU A 32 -8.12 -37.18 2.55
C GLU A 32 -8.61 -35.79 2.08
N HIS A 33 -7.80 -34.74 2.30
CA HIS A 33 -8.05 -33.38 1.82
C HIS A 33 -7.55 -33.13 0.39
N GLY A 34 -7.18 -34.21 -0.33
CA GLY A 34 -6.80 -34.18 -1.76
C GLY A 34 -5.39 -33.63 -2.03
N VAL A 35 -4.53 -33.54 -1.02
CA VAL A 35 -3.11 -33.24 -1.19
C VAL A 35 -2.41 -34.50 -1.73
N THR A 36 -1.54 -34.35 -2.72
CA THR A 36 -0.82 -35.49 -3.29
C THR A 36 0.46 -35.83 -2.53
N VAL A 37 0.95 -37.06 -2.71
CA VAL A 37 2.24 -37.49 -2.14
C VAL A 37 3.39 -36.61 -2.60
N GLU A 38 3.38 -36.18 -3.88
CA GLU A 38 4.39 -35.30 -4.47
C GLU A 38 4.36 -33.91 -3.80
N GLN A 39 3.17 -33.38 -3.54
CA GLN A 39 3.01 -32.11 -2.84
C GLN A 39 3.53 -32.19 -1.40
N ILE A 40 3.24 -33.29 -0.68
CA ILE A 40 3.72 -33.50 0.69
C ILE A 40 5.26 -33.60 0.70
N ARG A 41 5.82 -34.38 -0.24
CA ARG A 41 7.29 -34.56 -0.36
C ARG A 41 8.02 -33.26 -0.67
N GLY A 42 7.45 -32.40 -1.52
CA GLY A 42 8.04 -31.13 -1.92
C GLY A 42 7.82 -29.98 -0.92
N ALA A 43 6.98 -30.16 0.08
CA ALA A 43 6.60 -29.09 0.98
C ALA A 43 7.58 -28.91 2.13
N PHE A 44 8.03 -27.66 2.32
CA PHE A 44 8.82 -27.27 3.49
C PHE A 44 7.97 -27.24 4.78
N ILE A 45 6.68 -26.89 4.66
CA ILE A 45 5.74 -26.80 5.79
C ILE A 45 4.44 -27.57 5.42
N PRO A 46 4.42 -28.92 5.53
CA PRO A 46 3.31 -29.74 5.08
C PRO A 46 1.97 -29.45 5.76
N MET A 47 1.96 -29.03 7.06
CA MET A 47 0.73 -28.70 7.76
C MET A 47 -0.06 -27.54 7.15
N LEU A 48 0.54 -26.73 6.28
CA LEU A 48 -0.17 -25.64 5.58
C LEU A 48 -0.70 -26.03 4.18
N LEU A 49 -0.47 -27.26 3.71
CA LEU A 49 -0.87 -27.66 2.35
C LEU A 49 -2.39 -27.63 2.14
N ALA A 50 -3.19 -28.08 3.12
CA ALA A 50 -4.64 -28.01 3.03
C ALA A 50 -5.13 -26.56 2.96
N SER A 51 -4.52 -25.67 3.73
CA SER A 51 -4.78 -24.23 3.70
C SER A 51 -4.45 -23.61 2.34
N ARG A 52 -3.33 -24.00 1.72
CA ARG A 52 -2.94 -23.54 0.37
C ARG A 52 -3.97 -23.97 -0.68
N ARG A 53 -4.53 -25.17 -0.57
CA ARG A 53 -5.61 -25.62 -1.47
C ARG A 53 -6.85 -24.73 -1.39
N MET A 54 -7.21 -24.28 -0.19
CA MET A 54 -8.34 -23.34 -0.02
C MET A 54 -8.09 -21.99 -0.68
N LEU A 55 -6.83 -21.59 -0.85
CA LEU A 55 -6.42 -20.39 -1.58
C LEU A 55 -6.23 -20.64 -3.10
N GLY A 56 -6.60 -21.82 -3.60
CA GLY A 56 -6.58 -22.15 -5.02
C GLY A 56 -5.42 -23.02 -5.49
N ASP A 57 -4.46 -23.37 -4.62
CA ASP A 57 -3.34 -24.27 -4.96
C ASP A 57 -3.83 -25.73 -5.01
N ASP A 58 -4.46 -26.11 -6.10
CA ASP A 58 -4.90 -27.49 -6.33
C ASP A 58 -3.82 -28.38 -7.01
N GLY A 59 -2.62 -27.83 -7.21
CA GLY A 59 -1.53 -28.52 -7.90
C GLY A 59 -1.68 -28.61 -9.42
N THR A 60 -2.66 -27.92 -10.00
CA THR A 60 -2.85 -27.87 -11.45
C THR A 60 -2.13 -26.66 -12.04
N TYR A 61 -1.32 -26.90 -13.05
CA TYR A 61 -0.59 -25.87 -13.79
C TYR A 61 -1.11 -25.78 -15.22
N VAL A 62 -1.14 -24.58 -15.75
CA VAL A 62 -1.58 -24.26 -17.11
C VAL A 62 -0.52 -23.42 -17.83
N SER A 63 -0.58 -23.41 -19.16
CA SER A 63 0.29 -22.57 -19.98
C SER A 63 -0.28 -21.15 -20.14
N ALA A 64 0.58 -20.20 -20.55
CA ALA A 64 0.14 -18.85 -20.88
C ALA A 64 -0.86 -18.87 -22.05
N ARG A 65 -0.69 -19.75 -23.00
CA ARG A 65 -1.59 -19.93 -24.15
C ARG A 65 -2.97 -20.41 -23.72
N GLU A 66 -3.03 -21.46 -22.91
CA GLU A 66 -4.30 -21.95 -22.37
C GLU A 66 -5.06 -20.89 -21.57
N ALA A 67 -4.34 -20.13 -20.75
CA ALA A 67 -4.91 -19.02 -19.99
C ALA A 67 -5.44 -17.90 -20.90
N SER A 68 -4.70 -17.54 -21.97
CA SER A 68 -5.08 -16.54 -22.97
C SER A 68 -6.34 -16.97 -23.72
N GLU A 69 -6.39 -18.21 -24.21
CA GLU A 69 -7.54 -18.75 -24.92
C GLU A 69 -8.79 -18.79 -24.03
N LYS A 70 -8.62 -19.24 -22.78
CA LYS A 70 -9.73 -19.32 -21.81
C LYS A 70 -10.26 -17.95 -21.42
N ALA A 71 -9.39 -16.97 -21.23
CA ALA A 71 -9.75 -15.59 -20.89
C ALA A 71 -10.28 -14.81 -22.11
N GLY A 72 -9.99 -15.25 -23.34
CA GLY A 72 -10.29 -14.53 -24.59
C GLY A 72 -9.48 -13.24 -24.73
N VAL A 73 -8.27 -13.20 -24.19
CA VAL A 73 -7.38 -12.03 -24.15
C VAL A 73 -6.14 -12.33 -25.00
N ASP A 74 -5.65 -11.34 -25.72
CA ASP A 74 -4.39 -11.46 -26.45
C ASP A 74 -3.25 -11.90 -25.52
N LEU A 75 -2.40 -12.82 -26.04
CA LEU A 75 -1.36 -13.47 -25.25
C LEU A 75 -0.34 -12.46 -24.66
N ASP A 76 0.07 -11.43 -25.44
CA ASP A 76 0.99 -10.42 -24.96
C ASP A 76 0.36 -9.57 -23.84
N VAL A 77 -0.89 -9.18 -24.02
CA VAL A 77 -1.66 -8.45 -23.01
C VAL A 77 -1.80 -9.27 -21.73
N LEU A 78 -2.14 -10.56 -21.84
CA LEU A 78 -2.24 -11.46 -20.69
C LEU A 78 -0.91 -11.58 -19.94
N GLN A 79 0.19 -11.82 -20.65
CA GLN A 79 1.52 -11.94 -20.04
C GLN A 79 1.94 -10.65 -19.34
N ARG A 80 1.63 -9.48 -19.90
CA ARG A 80 1.89 -8.18 -19.27
C ARG A 80 1.08 -7.98 -17.98
N ILE A 81 -0.17 -8.43 -17.97
CA ILE A 81 -1.02 -8.40 -16.78
C ILE A 81 -0.48 -9.37 -15.72
N HIS A 82 -0.13 -10.60 -16.10
CA HIS A 82 0.48 -11.57 -15.19
C HIS A 82 1.77 -11.03 -14.56
N GLN A 83 2.64 -10.41 -15.36
CA GLN A 83 3.83 -9.73 -14.84
C GLN A 83 3.50 -8.59 -13.86
N ALA A 84 2.46 -7.79 -14.17
CA ALA A 84 1.99 -6.74 -13.28
C ALA A 84 1.43 -7.29 -11.96
N MET A 85 0.93 -8.53 -11.98
CA MET A 85 0.47 -9.28 -10.81
C MET A 85 1.59 -10.02 -10.06
N GLY A 86 2.85 -9.89 -10.51
CA GLY A 86 4.01 -10.53 -9.86
C GLY A 86 4.30 -11.95 -10.36
N LEU A 87 3.59 -12.44 -11.38
CA LEU A 87 3.88 -13.74 -11.98
C LEU A 87 5.07 -13.64 -12.95
N PRO A 88 5.88 -14.70 -13.11
CA PRO A 88 7.04 -14.67 -14.00
C PRO A 88 6.61 -14.55 -15.47
N ARG A 89 7.43 -13.87 -16.26
CA ARG A 89 7.33 -13.95 -17.72
C ARG A 89 7.81 -15.31 -18.18
N VAL A 90 7.10 -15.89 -19.14
CA VAL A 90 7.42 -17.19 -19.68
C VAL A 90 7.78 -17.05 -21.15
N ASP A 91 8.98 -17.50 -21.52
CA ASP A 91 9.45 -17.42 -22.92
C ASP A 91 8.75 -18.44 -23.81
N ASP A 92 8.46 -19.65 -23.28
CA ASP A 92 7.65 -20.67 -23.96
C ASP A 92 6.19 -20.56 -23.52
N PRO A 93 5.29 -20.00 -24.34
CA PRO A 93 3.89 -19.79 -23.96
C PRO A 93 3.11 -21.11 -23.79
N ASP A 94 3.65 -22.24 -24.20
CA ASP A 94 3.02 -23.55 -24.10
C ASP A 94 3.50 -24.34 -22.86
N ALA A 95 4.50 -23.82 -22.13
CA ALA A 95 4.96 -24.40 -20.86
C ALA A 95 3.90 -24.20 -19.76
N ALA A 96 3.48 -25.30 -19.11
CA ALA A 96 2.53 -25.28 -18.00
C ALA A 96 3.25 -24.86 -16.69
N VAL A 97 3.40 -23.56 -16.47
CA VAL A 97 4.15 -22.98 -15.35
C VAL A 97 3.31 -22.12 -14.42
N TYR A 98 2.15 -21.65 -14.85
CA TYR A 98 1.25 -20.89 -14.01
C TYR A 98 0.31 -21.82 -13.24
N MET A 99 0.18 -21.56 -11.94
CA MET A 99 -0.91 -22.20 -11.20
C MET A 99 -2.25 -21.79 -11.83
N ARG A 100 -3.16 -22.73 -11.97
CA ARG A 100 -4.45 -22.49 -12.65
C ARG A 100 -5.20 -21.30 -12.02
N ALA A 101 -5.26 -21.21 -10.70
CA ALA A 101 -5.94 -20.12 -10.00
C ALA A 101 -5.32 -18.76 -10.31
N ASP A 102 -3.99 -18.68 -10.40
CA ASP A 102 -3.28 -17.43 -10.73
C ASP A 102 -3.53 -17.03 -12.19
N ALA A 103 -3.54 -18.00 -13.10
CA ALA A 103 -3.85 -17.75 -14.51
C ALA A 103 -5.29 -17.25 -14.72
N GLU A 104 -6.22 -17.74 -13.92
CA GLU A 104 -7.64 -17.34 -13.95
C GLU A 104 -7.89 -15.96 -13.34
N ALA A 105 -6.96 -15.39 -12.58
CA ALA A 105 -7.09 -14.06 -12.00
C ALA A 105 -7.28 -12.94 -13.05
N ALA A 106 -6.87 -13.18 -14.30
CA ALA A 106 -7.11 -12.28 -15.42
C ALA A 106 -8.49 -12.41 -16.08
N ALA A 107 -9.41 -13.22 -15.53
CA ALA A 107 -10.70 -13.54 -16.17
C ALA A 107 -11.60 -12.32 -16.48
N PHE A 108 -11.44 -11.20 -15.75
CA PHE A 108 -12.20 -9.97 -15.99
C PHE A 108 -11.63 -9.08 -17.09
N THR A 109 -10.40 -9.33 -17.54
CA THR A 109 -9.66 -8.47 -18.48
C THR A 109 -10.43 -8.26 -19.77
N GLN A 110 -10.93 -9.34 -20.40
CA GLN A 110 -11.68 -9.26 -21.65
C GLN A 110 -12.96 -8.42 -21.52
N LYS A 111 -13.66 -8.55 -20.40
CA LYS A 111 -14.87 -7.75 -20.14
C LYS A 111 -14.57 -6.27 -20.04
N LEU A 112 -13.47 -5.91 -19.39
CA LEU A 112 -13.05 -4.52 -19.23
C LEU A 112 -12.58 -3.91 -20.57
N ILE A 113 -11.87 -4.68 -21.41
CA ILE A 113 -11.51 -4.28 -22.78
C ILE A 113 -12.79 -4.05 -23.62
N ALA A 114 -13.78 -4.94 -23.53
CA ALA A 114 -15.04 -4.78 -24.23
C ALA A 114 -15.85 -3.54 -23.80
N LEU A 115 -15.62 -3.05 -22.58
CA LEU A 115 -16.18 -1.80 -22.06
C LEU A 115 -15.37 -0.57 -22.45
N GLY A 116 -14.28 -0.73 -23.24
CA GLY A 116 -13.48 0.37 -23.78
C GLY A 116 -12.25 0.73 -22.95
N MET A 117 -11.83 -0.09 -22.00
CA MET A 117 -10.58 0.13 -21.28
C MET A 117 -9.40 -0.31 -22.14
N GLU A 118 -8.38 0.55 -22.23
CA GLU A 118 -7.15 0.24 -22.95
C GLU A 118 -6.30 -0.78 -22.20
N PRO A 119 -5.63 -1.73 -22.90
CA PRO A 119 -4.78 -2.75 -22.26
C PRO A 119 -3.73 -2.17 -21.29
N ASP A 120 -3.10 -1.04 -21.63
CA ASP A 120 -2.11 -0.39 -20.79
C ASP A 120 -2.69 0.11 -19.46
N GLN A 121 -3.95 0.56 -19.46
CA GLN A 121 -4.65 0.96 -18.25
C GLN A 121 -4.91 -0.27 -17.34
N LEU A 122 -5.27 -1.40 -17.92
CA LEU A 122 -5.50 -2.65 -17.17
C LEU A 122 -4.21 -3.18 -16.54
N VAL A 123 -3.10 -3.13 -17.27
CA VAL A 123 -1.76 -3.48 -16.73
C VAL A 123 -1.40 -2.56 -15.55
N GLN A 124 -1.69 -1.27 -15.65
CA GLN A 124 -1.44 -0.32 -14.57
C GLN A 124 -2.33 -0.60 -13.36
N ILE A 125 -3.62 -0.87 -13.55
CA ILE A 125 -4.56 -1.24 -12.48
C ILE A 125 -4.09 -2.53 -11.78
N ALA A 126 -3.74 -3.57 -12.55
CA ALA A 126 -3.25 -4.83 -12.00
C ALA A 126 -2.02 -4.62 -11.12
N ARG A 127 -1.05 -3.81 -11.58
CA ARG A 127 0.16 -3.48 -10.81
C ARG A 127 -0.17 -2.79 -9.50
N MET A 128 -1.01 -1.76 -9.52
CA MET A 128 -1.38 -0.99 -8.33
C MET A 128 -2.15 -1.84 -7.31
N LEU A 129 -3.06 -2.70 -7.79
CA LEU A 129 -3.78 -3.63 -6.93
C LEU A 129 -2.81 -4.63 -6.29
N THR A 130 -1.87 -5.18 -7.05
CA THR A 130 -0.89 -6.14 -6.55
C THR A 130 0.00 -5.50 -5.49
N GLU A 131 0.54 -4.32 -5.75
CA GLU A 131 1.40 -3.60 -4.79
C GLU A 131 0.66 -3.29 -3.47
N GLY A 132 -0.60 -2.87 -3.54
CA GLY A 132 -1.43 -2.60 -2.36
C GLY A 132 -1.81 -3.88 -1.61
N LEU A 133 -2.29 -4.89 -2.33
CA LEU A 133 -2.76 -6.14 -1.74
C LEU A 133 -1.62 -7.02 -1.22
N SER A 134 -0.42 -6.97 -1.82
CA SER A 134 0.74 -7.71 -1.29
C SER A 134 1.10 -7.28 0.13
N ARG A 135 1.12 -5.98 0.41
CA ARG A 135 1.35 -5.47 1.77
C ARG A 135 0.23 -5.88 2.73
N THR A 136 -1.01 -5.78 2.27
CA THR A 136 -2.18 -6.23 3.05
C THR A 136 -2.10 -7.72 3.37
N ALA A 137 -1.76 -8.55 2.37
CA ALA A 137 -1.60 -9.99 2.54
C ALA A 137 -0.47 -10.34 3.53
N GLU A 138 0.61 -9.57 3.55
CA GLU A 138 1.70 -9.78 4.51
C GLU A 138 1.24 -9.53 5.95
N VAL A 139 0.54 -8.41 6.21
CA VAL A 139 -0.04 -8.12 7.54
C VAL A 139 -1.05 -9.19 7.94
N MET A 140 -1.94 -9.60 7.01
CA MET A 140 -2.91 -10.66 7.26
C MET A 140 -2.24 -12.00 7.58
N ARG A 141 -1.14 -12.34 6.88
CA ARG A 141 -0.37 -13.55 7.15
C ARG A 141 0.15 -13.58 8.59
N TYR A 142 0.70 -12.47 9.08
CA TYR A 142 1.16 -12.39 10.48
C TYR A 142 0.00 -12.56 11.47
N ALA A 143 -1.13 -11.90 11.24
CA ALA A 143 -2.31 -12.02 12.09
C ALA A 143 -2.87 -13.45 12.12
N VAL A 144 -2.93 -14.11 10.95
CA VAL A 144 -3.37 -15.52 10.85
C VAL A 144 -2.40 -16.45 11.58
N LEU A 145 -1.10 -16.31 11.35
CA LEU A 145 -0.10 -17.14 12.01
C LEU A 145 -0.15 -16.98 13.54
N ALA A 146 -0.27 -15.75 14.03
CA ALA A 146 -0.39 -15.49 15.46
C ALA A 146 -1.67 -16.10 16.08
N SER A 147 -2.74 -16.24 15.29
CA SER A 147 -4.03 -16.81 15.75
C SER A 147 -4.07 -18.34 15.73
N VAL A 148 -3.22 -18.97 14.90
CA VAL A 148 -3.30 -20.42 14.58
C VAL A 148 -2.10 -21.19 15.12
N LEU A 149 -0.92 -20.56 15.22
CA LEU A 149 0.29 -21.21 15.71
C LEU A 149 0.30 -21.25 17.24
N ASP A 150 -0.04 -22.42 17.79
CA ASP A 150 0.27 -22.76 19.18
C ASP A 150 1.58 -23.57 19.18
N PRO A 151 2.64 -23.11 19.89
CA PRO A 151 3.91 -23.83 19.96
C PRO A 151 3.79 -25.23 20.58
N SER A 152 2.70 -25.52 21.28
CA SER A 152 2.42 -26.82 21.89
C SER A 152 1.60 -27.75 21.01
N ALA A 153 0.99 -27.25 19.93
CA ALA A 153 0.13 -28.02 19.05
C ALA A 153 0.93 -28.94 18.12
N THR A 154 0.37 -30.10 17.82
CA THR A 154 0.91 -31.03 16.82
C THR A 154 0.71 -30.48 15.40
N GLU A 155 1.49 -31.00 14.42
CA GLU A 155 1.33 -30.63 13.00
C GLU A 155 -0.12 -30.83 12.51
N LEU A 156 -0.80 -31.88 12.95
CA LEU A 156 -2.19 -32.15 12.59
C LEU A 156 -3.16 -31.12 13.20
N GLU A 157 -2.95 -30.74 14.45
CA GLU A 157 -3.76 -29.69 15.10
C GLU A 157 -3.58 -28.34 14.41
N ILE A 158 -2.34 -27.94 14.10
CA ILE A 158 -2.06 -26.73 13.33
C ILE A 158 -2.77 -26.77 11.96
N ALA A 159 -2.71 -27.90 11.25
CA ALA A 159 -3.35 -28.05 9.95
C ALA A 159 -4.87 -27.88 10.05
N LYS A 160 -5.51 -28.52 11.04
CA LYS A 160 -6.96 -28.42 11.27
C LYS A 160 -7.40 -27.02 11.68
N ASN A 161 -6.65 -26.40 12.58
CA ASN A 161 -6.96 -25.06 13.07
C ASN A 161 -6.80 -24.03 11.94
N SER A 162 -5.73 -24.15 11.14
CA SER A 162 -5.49 -23.29 9.98
C SER A 162 -6.60 -23.41 8.93
N GLU A 163 -7.01 -24.65 8.62
CA GLU A 163 -8.10 -24.91 7.67
C GLU A 163 -9.42 -24.33 8.18
N ALA A 164 -9.77 -24.59 9.44
CA ALA A 164 -11.00 -24.09 10.05
C ALA A 164 -11.05 -22.56 10.03
N PHE A 165 -9.95 -21.90 10.40
CA PHE A 165 -9.83 -20.44 10.39
C PHE A 165 -10.01 -19.88 8.98
N LEU A 166 -9.29 -20.41 8.00
CA LEU A 166 -9.38 -19.93 6.61
C LEU A 166 -10.75 -20.18 5.99
N ARG A 167 -11.46 -21.25 6.35
CA ARG A 167 -12.82 -21.52 5.90
C ARG A 167 -13.78 -20.39 6.27
N GLU A 168 -13.59 -19.79 7.45
CA GLU A 168 -14.39 -18.64 7.90
C GLU A 168 -13.93 -17.32 7.27
N VAL A 169 -12.63 -17.12 7.10
CA VAL A 169 -12.07 -15.81 6.73
C VAL A 169 -12.04 -15.58 5.21
N ILE A 170 -11.74 -16.61 4.40
CA ILE A 170 -11.65 -16.47 2.93
C ILE A 170 -12.90 -15.83 2.31
N PRO A 171 -14.14 -16.22 2.69
CA PRO A 171 -15.35 -15.60 2.13
C PRO A 171 -15.48 -14.11 2.41
N MET A 172 -14.75 -13.56 3.40
CA MET A 172 -14.79 -12.15 3.78
C MET A 172 -13.83 -11.30 2.94
N PHE A 173 -12.80 -11.88 2.32
CA PHE A 173 -11.77 -11.15 1.58
C PHE A 173 -12.34 -10.34 0.42
N GLY A 174 -13.16 -10.96 -0.41
CA GLY A 174 -13.77 -10.30 -1.57
C GLY A 174 -14.63 -9.10 -1.15
N PRO A 175 -15.65 -9.29 -0.30
CA PRO A 175 -16.48 -8.19 0.20
C PRO A 175 -15.67 -7.06 0.88
N MET A 176 -14.67 -7.39 1.69
CA MET A 176 -13.84 -6.40 2.37
C MET A 176 -13.07 -5.51 1.37
N ILE A 177 -12.43 -6.12 0.37
CA ILE A 177 -11.71 -5.39 -0.67
C ILE A 177 -12.67 -4.53 -1.50
N GLU A 178 -13.84 -5.08 -1.85
CA GLU A 178 -14.87 -4.38 -2.61
C GLU A 178 -15.39 -3.14 -1.85
N GLU A 179 -15.70 -3.27 -0.55
CA GLU A 179 -16.18 -2.15 0.27
C GLU A 179 -15.12 -1.04 0.40
N VAL A 180 -13.86 -1.40 0.65
CA VAL A 180 -12.77 -0.43 0.73
C VAL A 180 -12.57 0.27 -0.62
N LEU A 181 -12.59 -0.47 -1.74
CA LEU A 181 -12.46 0.12 -3.07
C LEU A 181 -13.64 1.07 -3.38
N ARG A 182 -14.87 0.67 -3.06
CA ARG A 182 -16.07 1.53 -3.22
C ARG A 182 -15.98 2.80 -2.39
N LEU A 183 -15.49 2.69 -1.14
CA LEU A 183 -15.27 3.85 -0.27
C LEU A 183 -14.29 4.83 -0.93
N GLN A 184 -13.13 4.34 -1.41
CA GLN A 184 -12.13 5.18 -2.05
C GLN A 184 -12.66 5.84 -3.34
N LEU A 185 -13.41 5.11 -4.15
CA LEU A 185 -14.02 5.67 -5.36
C LEU A 185 -15.05 6.77 -5.04
N ARG A 186 -15.87 6.61 -3.98
CA ARG A 186 -16.81 7.66 -3.54
C ARG A 186 -16.07 8.92 -3.12
N HIS A 187 -15.05 8.80 -2.27
CA HIS A 187 -14.23 9.95 -1.84
C HIS A 187 -13.56 10.66 -3.02
N MET A 188 -13.10 9.91 -4.02
CA MET A 188 -12.55 10.52 -5.24
C MET A 188 -13.60 11.29 -6.03
N MET A 189 -14.81 10.75 -6.18
CA MET A 189 -15.91 11.40 -6.91
C MET A 189 -16.38 12.68 -6.20
N GLU A 190 -16.48 12.67 -4.88
CA GLU A 190 -16.84 13.85 -4.07
C GLU A 190 -15.80 14.97 -4.27
N THR A 191 -14.51 14.64 -4.27
CA THR A 191 -13.43 15.59 -4.51
C THR A 191 -13.43 16.11 -5.96
N GLU A 192 -13.79 15.28 -6.94
CA GLU A 192 -13.87 15.69 -8.35
C GLU A 192 -15.07 16.58 -8.65
N ALA A 193 -16.16 16.45 -7.93
CA ALA A 193 -17.32 17.34 -8.06
C ALA A 193 -16.97 18.80 -7.67
N VAL A 194 -16.12 18.97 -6.66
CA VAL A 194 -15.58 20.30 -6.28
C VAL A 194 -14.69 20.88 -7.38
N THR A 195 -13.88 20.03 -8.06
CA THR A 195 -12.96 20.47 -9.14
C THR A 195 -13.63 20.63 -10.50
N ALA A 196 -14.85 20.13 -10.72
CA ALA A 196 -15.58 20.36 -11.99
C ALA A 196 -15.91 21.86 -12.21
N THR A 197 -16.07 22.61 -11.13
CA THR A 197 -16.28 24.07 -11.16
C THR A 197 -14.98 24.79 -11.57
N GLU A 198 -13.80 24.26 -11.24
CA GLU A 198 -12.49 24.82 -11.58
C GLU A 198 -12.02 24.49 -13.02
N ARG A 199 -12.58 23.44 -13.65
CA ARG A 199 -12.26 23.05 -15.03
C ARG A 199 -12.74 24.04 -16.10
N ALA A 200 -13.62 24.95 -15.75
CA ALA A 200 -14.08 26.01 -16.67
C ALA A 200 -12.99 27.04 -17.02
N GLU A 201 -11.87 27.05 -16.32
CA GLU A 201 -10.79 28.05 -16.43
C GLU A 201 -9.55 27.58 -17.24
N GLY A 202 -9.70 26.75 -18.24
CA GLY A 202 -8.76 26.61 -19.37
C GLY A 202 -7.32 26.15 -19.08
N GLN A 203 -7.08 24.95 -18.58
CA GLN A 203 -5.73 24.45 -18.31
C GLN A 203 -5.06 23.75 -19.51
N ARG A 204 -3.78 24.07 -19.75
CA ARG A 204 -3.00 23.74 -20.95
C ARG A 204 -2.38 22.33 -21.00
N VAL A 205 -2.45 21.53 -19.93
CA VAL A 205 -1.92 20.15 -19.90
C VAL A 205 -3.01 19.20 -19.41
N PRO A 206 -3.36 18.15 -20.18
CA PRO A 206 -4.40 17.21 -19.74
C PRO A 206 -4.06 16.58 -18.39
N GLY A 207 -4.90 16.83 -17.37
CA GLY A 207 -4.75 16.29 -16.01
C GLY A 207 -3.79 17.04 -15.09
N ALA A 208 -3.17 18.16 -15.54
CA ALA A 208 -2.40 19.02 -14.63
C ALA A 208 -3.34 19.97 -13.88
N ARG A 209 -3.10 20.10 -12.57
CA ARG A 209 -3.90 20.95 -11.66
C ARG A 209 -2.96 21.82 -10.83
N LEU A 210 -3.41 23.03 -10.52
CA LEU A 210 -2.76 23.85 -9.50
C LEU A 210 -3.11 23.26 -8.15
N VAL A 211 -2.11 22.82 -7.41
CA VAL A 211 -2.26 22.23 -6.08
C VAL A 211 -1.16 22.70 -5.14
N THR A 212 -1.45 22.66 -3.87
CA THR A 212 -0.46 22.78 -2.82
C THR A 212 -0.16 21.39 -2.27
N ILE A 213 1.12 21.08 -2.19
CA ILE A 213 1.66 19.85 -1.63
C ILE A 213 2.30 20.18 -0.29
N ALA A 214 2.03 19.36 0.70
CA ALA A 214 2.72 19.40 1.99
C ALA A 214 3.40 18.07 2.26
N PHE A 215 4.61 18.14 2.80
CA PHE A 215 5.27 17.04 3.48
C PHE A 215 5.46 17.42 4.95
N ALA A 216 5.28 16.44 5.84
CA ALA A 216 5.60 16.56 7.25
C ALA A 216 6.41 15.33 7.68
N ASP A 217 7.53 15.56 8.36
CA ASP A 217 8.62 14.61 8.60
C ASP A 217 9.05 14.65 10.06
N LEU A 218 9.26 13.47 10.66
CA LEU A 218 9.72 13.33 12.05
C LEU A 218 11.19 13.68 12.16
N VAL A 219 11.50 14.59 13.08
CA VAL A 219 12.88 15.03 13.28
C VAL A 219 13.68 13.96 14.02
N GLY A 220 14.80 13.55 13.42
CA GLY A 220 15.73 12.61 14.06
C GLY A 220 15.33 11.13 13.95
N PHE A 221 14.30 10.78 13.21
CA PHE A 221 13.81 9.41 13.07
C PHE A 221 14.90 8.43 12.59
N THR A 222 15.74 8.82 11.64
CA THR A 222 16.88 8.00 11.20
C THR A 222 17.85 7.68 12.34
N SER A 223 18.09 8.65 13.23
CA SER A 223 18.95 8.46 14.42
C SER A 223 18.26 7.62 15.50
N LEU A 224 16.94 7.72 15.63
CA LEU A 224 16.15 6.87 16.51
C LEU A 224 16.27 5.39 16.09
N GLY A 225 16.37 5.10 14.79
CA GLY A 225 16.56 3.75 14.26
C GLY A 225 17.84 3.04 14.70
N GLU A 226 18.82 3.77 15.25
CA GLU A 226 20.03 3.17 15.82
C GLU A 226 19.85 2.74 17.29
N VAL A 227 18.79 3.23 17.98
CA VAL A 227 18.63 3.09 19.44
C VAL A 227 17.30 2.45 19.86
N VAL A 228 16.29 2.51 18.98
CA VAL A 228 14.92 2.08 19.24
C VAL A 228 14.62 0.80 18.45
N ALA A 229 13.79 -0.08 18.99
CA ALA A 229 13.40 -1.31 18.31
C ALA A 229 12.63 -1.01 17.00
N PRO A 230 12.79 -1.83 15.95
CA PRO A 230 12.08 -1.62 14.68
C PRO A 230 10.56 -1.52 14.82
N GLU A 231 9.98 -2.26 15.77
CA GLU A 231 8.54 -2.28 16.05
C GLU A 231 8.05 -0.94 16.60
N ASP A 232 8.84 -0.28 17.45
CA ASP A 232 8.51 1.04 18.00
C ASP A 232 8.60 2.13 16.93
N LEU A 233 9.55 2.01 16.00
CA LEU A 233 9.65 2.91 14.84
C LEU A 233 8.46 2.77 13.90
N GLU A 234 8.02 1.55 13.65
CA GLU A 234 6.82 1.27 12.86
C GLU A 234 5.59 1.88 13.52
N GLN A 235 5.44 1.74 14.84
CA GLN A 235 4.34 2.34 15.59
C GLN A 235 4.35 3.87 15.50
N LEU A 236 5.51 4.53 15.59
CA LEU A 236 5.62 5.99 15.42
C LEU A 236 5.17 6.44 14.02
N SER A 237 5.61 5.72 12.98
CA SER A 237 5.20 5.99 11.60
C SER A 237 3.70 5.82 11.40
N HIS A 238 3.10 4.77 11.98
CA HIS A 238 1.65 4.54 11.92
C HIS A 238 0.88 5.62 12.67
N ARG A 239 1.32 6.02 13.87
CA ARG A 239 0.69 7.10 14.64
C ARG A 239 0.74 8.43 13.88
N LEU A 240 1.87 8.77 13.23
CA LEU A 240 1.95 9.96 12.37
C LEU A 240 0.95 9.88 11.21
N ALA A 241 0.84 8.72 10.55
CA ALA A 241 -0.10 8.52 9.46
C ALA A 241 -1.57 8.67 9.92
N ASP A 242 -1.91 8.20 11.11
CA ASP A 242 -3.26 8.33 11.68
C ASP A 242 -3.57 9.79 12.02
N LEU A 243 -2.67 10.50 12.70
CA LEU A 243 -2.82 11.93 12.96
C LEU A 243 -2.97 12.75 11.65
N ALA A 244 -2.18 12.40 10.62
CA ALA A 244 -2.28 13.05 9.31
C ALA A 244 -3.60 12.77 8.59
N ARG A 245 -4.21 11.60 8.79
CA ARG A 245 -5.56 11.29 8.27
C ARG A 245 -6.64 12.04 9.03
N ASP A 246 -6.51 12.18 10.35
CA ASP A 246 -7.48 12.90 11.18
C ASP A 246 -7.60 14.37 10.78
N VAL A 247 -6.47 15.02 10.45
CA VAL A 247 -6.47 16.42 9.99
C VAL A 247 -6.81 16.58 8.50
N ALA A 248 -6.80 15.50 7.72
CA ALA A 248 -7.07 15.52 6.29
C ALA A 248 -8.58 15.56 5.99
N VAL A 249 -9.24 16.64 6.41
CA VAL A 249 -10.66 16.90 6.10
C VAL A 249 -10.77 17.57 4.72
N PRO A 250 -11.74 17.19 3.86
CA PRO A 250 -11.93 17.82 2.56
C PRO A 250 -11.95 19.36 2.63
N PRO A 251 -11.22 20.09 1.76
CA PRO A 251 -10.56 19.63 0.52
C PRO A 251 -9.15 19.07 0.68
N VAL A 252 -8.64 18.90 1.90
CA VAL A 252 -7.32 18.30 2.17
C VAL A 252 -7.40 16.78 2.02
N ARG A 253 -6.37 16.20 1.41
CA ARG A 253 -6.26 14.75 1.20
C ARG A 253 -4.93 14.23 1.72
N PHE A 254 -4.99 13.18 2.51
CA PHE A 254 -3.85 12.33 2.79
C PHE A 254 -3.53 11.48 1.55
N ILE A 255 -2.27 11.47 1.14
CA ILE A 255 -1.83 10.74 -0.06
C ILE A 255 -1.12 9.46 0.33
N LYS A 256 -0.06 9.57 1.13
CA LYS A 256 0.77 8.41 1.50
C LYS A 256 1.69 8.73 2.68
N THR A 257 2.23 7.64 3.25
CA THR A 257 3.38 7.68 4.15
C THR A 257 4.62 7.22 3.38
N ILE A 258 5.77 7.84 3.65
CA ILE A 258 7.08 7.49 3.10
C ILE A 258 8.04 7.37 4.28
N GLY A 259 8.10 6.19 4.91
CA GLY A 259 8.84 6.01 6.15
C GLY A 259 8.24 6.85 7.29
N ASP A 260 8.98 7.84 7.73
CA ASP A 260 8.64 8.81 8.77
C ASP A 260 8.06 10.13 8.23
N GLU A 261 7.79 10.21 6.95
CA GLU A 261 7.24 11.39 6.28
C GLU A 261 5.83 11.11 5.76
N VAL A 262 4.91 12.05 5.91
CA VAL A 262 3.55 12.00 5.35
C VAL A 262 3.38 13.05 4.27
N MET A 263 2.59 12.72 3.23
CA MET A 263 2.25 13.62 2.13
C MET A 263 0.77 13.96 2.15
N LEU A 264 0.47 15.26 2.18
CA LEU A 264 -0.87 15.82 2.07
C LEU A 264 -0.96 16.70 0.81
N VAL A 265 -2.17 16.84 0.25
CA VAL A 265 -2.43 17.69 -0.91
C VAL A 265 -3.79 18.36 -0.80
N SER A 266 -3.87 19.59 -1.32
CA SER A 266 -5.15 20.30 -1.50
C SER A 266 -5.10 21.24 -2.70
N SER A 267 -6.25 21.51 -3.32
CA SER A 267 -6.43 22.65 -4.23
C SER A 267 -6.56 23.97 -3.47
N ASP A 268 -6.91 23.92 -2.18
CA ASP A 268 -6.98 25.06 -1.29
C ASP A 268 -5.71 25.15 -0.41
N PRO A 269 -4.80 26.12 -0.67
CA PRO A 269 -3.56 26.25 0.06
C PRO A 269 -3.78 26.66 1.52
N VAL A 270 -4.87 27.35 1.80
CA VAL A 270 -5.23 27.82 3.15
C VAL A 270 -5.67 26.64 3.99
N ALA A 271 -6.58 25.81 3.49
CA ALA A 271 -7.04 24.60 4.17
C ALA A 271 -5.88 23.63 4.43
N LEU A 272 -4.94 23.51 3.48
CA LEU A 272 -3.78 22.64 3.67
C LEU A 272 -2.83 23.15 4.75
N LEU A 273 -2.58 24.48 4.80
CA LEU A 273 -1.73 25.05 5.83
C LEU A 273 -2.35 24.89 7.23
N ASP A 274 -3.67 25.10 7.35
CA ASP A 274 -4.39 24.87 8.61
C ASP A 274 -4.27 23.42 9.07
N ALA A 275 -4.49 22.45 8.17
CA ALA A 275 -4.36 21.02 8.48
C ALA A 275 -2.93 20.65 8.93
N VAL A 276 -1.91 21.21 8.28
CA VAL A 276 -0.51 20.97 8.67
C VAL A 276 -0.19 21.59 10.03
N MET A 277 -0.77 22.74 10.36
CA MET A 277 -0.64 23.33 11.68
C MET A 277 -1.32 22.49 12.76
N ASP A 278 -2.54 21.99 12.47
CA ASP A 278 -3.22 21.05 13.38
C ASP A 278 -2.42 19.77 13.61
N LEU A 279 -1.76 19.27 12.58
CA LEU A 279 -0.90 18.08 12.67
C LEU A 279 0.31 18.35 13.59
N VAL A 280 1.01 19.49 13.42
CA VAL A 280 2.13 19.87 14.28
C VAL A 280 1.64 20.07 15.72
N ASP A 281 0.52 20.78 15.92
CA ASP A 281 -0.06 20.97 17.25
C ASP A 281 -0.48 19.64 17.90
N ALA A 282 -0.91 18.65 17.13
CA ALA A 282 -1.28 17.33 17.63
C ALA A 282 -0.06 16.52 18.09
N THR A 283 1.06 16.60 17.37
CA THR A 283 2.32 15.96 17.77
C THR A 283 2.95 16.65 18.98
N ASP A 284 2.88 17.97 19.08
CA ASP A 284 3.42 18.75 20.21
C ASP A 284 2.68 18.49 21.54
N ARG A 285 1.45 17.98 21.51
CA ARG A 285 0.69 17.59 22.73
C ARG A 285 1.09 16.25 23.32
N ASP A 286 1.89 15.49 22.62
CA ASP A 286 2.32 14.15 22.99
C ASP A 286 3.83 14.17 23.27
N ASP A 287 4.20 14.20 24.55
CA ASP A 287 5.59 14.27 25.00
C ASP A 287 6.47 13.11 24.50
N ASP A 288 5.83 11.98 24.13
CA ASP A 288 6.51 10.79 23.59
C ASP A 288 6.66 10.84 22.07
N PHE A 289 6.15 11.90 21.42
CA PHE A 289 6.23 12.04 19.97
C PHE A 289 7.44 12.90 19.56
N PRO A 290 8.25 12.46 18.56
CA PRO A 290 9.33 13.30 18.05
C PRO A 290 8.80 14.59 17.45
N SER A 291 9.60 15.68 17.55
CA SER A 291 9.29 16.94 16.88
C SER A 291 8.98 16.74 15.39
N LEU A 292 8.00 17.44 14.88
CA LEU A 292 7.62 17.42 13.47
C LEU A 292 8.16 18.67 12.76
N ARG A 293 8.56 18.51 11.51
CA ARG A 293 8.84 19.64 10.60
C ARG A 293 8.02 19.50 9.34
N ALA A 294 7.57 20.60 8.76
CA ALA A 294 6.76 20.56 7.55
C ALA A 294 7.18 21.60 6.52
N GLY A 295 6.90 21.26 5.25
CA GLY A 295 7.18 22.12 4.11
C GLY A 295 6.06 22.07 3.06
N LEU A 296 5.64 23.25 2.57
CA LEU A 296 4.58 23.37 1.59
C LEU A 296 5.08 24.07 0.31
N ALA A 297 4.59 23.58 -0.84
CA ALA A 297 4.83 24.22 -2.13
C ALA A 297 3.60 24.15 -3.02
N THR A 298 3.29 25.26 -3.71
CA THR A 298 2.16 25.38 -4.64
C THR A 298 2.64 25.41 -6.07
N GLY A 299 1.97 24.70 -6.95
CA GLY A 299 2.28 24.69 -8.37
C GLY A 299 1.49 23.65 -9.16
N MET A 300 1.77 23.59 -10.48
CA MET A 300 1.11 22.61 -11.36
C MET A 300 1.64 21.21 -11.14
N ALA A 301 0.75 20.27 -10.85
CA ALA A 301 1.07 18.85 -10.69
C ALA A 301 -0.01 17.96 -11.35
N VAL A 302 0.38 16.75 -11.70
CA VAL A 302 -0.52 15.72 -12.27
C VAL A 302 -0.69 14.59 -11.26
N ASN A 303 -1.93 14.15 -11.08
CA ASN A 303 -2.20 12.90 -10.37
C ASN A 303 -2.10 11.72 -11.35
N ARG A 304 -1.36 10.70 -10.97
CA ARG A 304 -1.23 9.43 -11.70
C ARG A 304 -1.28 8.28 -10.72
N ALA A 305 -2.24 7.40 -10.87
CA ALA A 305 -2.40 6.22 -10.03
C ALA A 305 -2.41 6.53 -8.51
N GLY A 306 -3.07 7.62 -8.11
CA GLY A 306 -3.17 8.04 -6.72
C GLY A 306 -1.98 8.85 -6.18
N ASP A 307 -0.88 8.95 -6.95
CA ASP A 307 0.29 9.75 -6.58
C ASP A 307 0.38 11.04 -7.41
N TRP A 308 1.12 12.03 -6.89
CA TRP A 308 1.29 13.32 -7.52
C TRP A 308 2.69 13.49 -8.07
N PHE A 309 2.78 14.07 -9.28
CA PHE A 309 4.02 14.31 -10.00
C PHE A 309 4.07 15.75 -10.48
N GLY A 310 5.20 16.42 -10.26
CA GLY A 310 5.42 17.80 -10.70
C GLY A 310 6.41 18.54 -9.82
N SER A 311 6.72 19.76 -10.25
CA SER A 311 7.68 20.61 -9.52
C SER A 311 7.30 20.87 -8.06
N PRO A 312 6.00 21.10 -7.70
CA PRO A 312 5.65 21.37 -6.30
C PRO A 312 5.90 20.19 -5.38
N VAL A 313 5.80 18.94 -5.85
CA VAL A 313 6.11 17.74 -5.04
C VAL A 313 7.58 17.74 -4.61
N ASN A 314 8.49 17.91 -5.58
CA ASN A 314 9.91 17.97 -5.30
C ASN A 314 10.27 19.20 -4.44
N LEU A 315 9.63 20.33 -4.71
CA LEU A 315 9.87 21.55 -3.97
C LEU A 315 9.41 21.42 -2.51
N ALA A 316 8.21 20.92 -2.25
CA ALA A 316 7.68 20.73 -0.90
C ALA A 316 8.58 19.83 -0.06
N SER A 317 9.03 18.68 -0.60
CA SER A 317 9.99 17.80 0.09
C SER A 317 11.32 18.52 0.43
N ARG A 318 11.84 19.37 -0.45
CA ARG A 318 13.06 20.14 -0.17
C ARG A 318 12.84 21.26 0.85
N VAL A 319 11.65 21.86 0.85
CA VAL A 319 11.24 22.86 1.85
C VAL A 319 11.12 22.21 3.21
N THR A 320 10.54 21.01 3.32
CA THR A 320 10.48 20.21 4.55
C THR A 320 11.87 19.93 5.10
N GLY A 321 12.79 19.47 4.26
CA GLY A 321 14.17 19.21 4.68
C GLY A 321 14.94 20.47 5.10
N ALA A 322 14.49 21.67 4.72
CA ALA A 322 15.06 22.95 5.14
C ALA A 322 14.42 23.51 6.43
N ALA A 323 13.29 22.96 6.86
CA ALA A 323 12.59 23.38 8.07
C ALA A 323 13.33 22.90 9.33
N ARG A 324 13.24 23.71 10.38
CA ARG A 324 13.73 23.35 11.72
C ARG A 324 12.67 22.49 12.43
N PRO A 325 13.05 21.76 13.49
CA PRO A 325 12.08 21.13 14.37
C PRO A 325 10.95 22.11 14.74
N ASP A 326 9.73 21.61 14.83
CA ASP A 326 8.51 22.34 15.22
C ASP A 326 8.28 23.61 14.37
N SER A 327 8.62 23.53 13.08
CA SER A 327 8.42 24.67 12.19
C SER A 327 7.82 24.25 10.84
N ILE A 328 6.97 25.11 10.34
CA ILE A 328 6.34 24.99 9.03
C ILE A 328 6.95 26.05 8.11
N LEU A 329 7.59 25.58 7.03
CA LEU A 329 8.08 26.45 5.97
C LEU A 329 7.19 26.34 4.75
N VAL A 330 6.95 27.47 4.10
CA VAL A 330 6.24 27.52 2.81
C VAL A 330 7.13 28.16 1.75
N SER A 331 6.99 27.73 0.52
CA SER A 331 7.59 28.39 -0.64
C SER A 331 6.91 29.74 -0.91
N GLU A 332 7.60 30.64 -1.59
CA GLU A 332 7.05 31.91 -2.06
C GLU A 332 5.74 31.70 -2.84
N SER A 333 5.69 30.69 -3.73
CA SER A 333 4.48 30.36 -4.48
C SER A 333 3.28 29.98 -3.61
N THR A 334 3.51 29.35 -2.45
CA THR A 334 2.45 29.04 -1.48
C THR A 334 2.04 30.30 -0.72
N ARG A 335 3.01 31.12 -0.27
CA ARG A 335 2.74 32.40 0.40
C ARG A 335 1.87 33.31 -0.49
N ASP A 336 2.21 33.39 -1.78
CA ASP A 336 1.46 34.20 -2.76
C ASP A 336 0.05 33.64 -3.03
N ALA A 337 -0.09 32.31 -3.07
CA ALA A 337 -1.39 31.65 -3.25
C ALA A 337 -2.33 31.83 -2.06
N ILE A 338 -1.80 31.90 -0.84
CA ILE A 338 -2.56 32.17 0.40
C ILE A 338 -2.91 33.67 0.50
N GLY A 339 -1.99 34.54 0.11
CA GLY A 339 -2.19 35.98 0.20
C GLY A 339 -2.18 36.49 1.64
N ASP A 340 -2.91 37.58 1.88
CA ASP A 340 -3.00 38.25 3.18
C ASP A 340 -4.18 37.70 4.01
N ASP A 341 -4.08 36.44 4.41
CA ASP A 341 -5.04 35.81 5.30
C ASP A 341 -4.67 36.09 6.76
N GLU A 342 -5.55 36.75 7.50
CA GLU A 342 -5.35 37.22 8.88
C GLU A 342 -5.11 36.08 9.88
N ARG A 343 -5.45 34.84 9.52
CA ARG A 343 -5.22 33.64 10.36
C ARG A 343 -3.74 33.30 10.51
N PHE A 344 -2.90 33.81 9.59
CA PHE A 344 -1.50 33.43 9.54
C PHE A 344 -0.57 34.65 9.64
N THR A 345 0.52 34.44 10.35
CA THR A 345 1.65 35.37 10.40
C THR A 345 2.86 34.79 9.69
N TRP A 346 3.59 35.64 8.99
CA TRP A 346 4.68 35.26 8.13
C TRP A 346 6.01 35.85 8.59
N SER A 347 7.08 35.06 8.57
CA SER A 347 8.43 35.57 8.72
C SER A 347 9.32 35.04 7.61
N PHE A 348 10.01 35.90 6.91
CA PHE A 348 10.95 35.51 5.85
C PHE A 348 12.10 34.71 6.43
N ALA A 349 12.27 33.46 5.94
CA ALA A 349 13.27 32.49 6.37
C ALA A 349 14.53 32.48 5.47
N GLY A 350 14.57 33.40 4.49
CA GLY A 350 15.67 33.56 3.55
C GLY A 350 15.41 32.92 2.20
N ALA A 351 16.12 33.34 1.17
CA ALA A 351 16.20 32.64 -0.12
C ALA A 351 17.25 31.52 0.00
N ARG A 352 16.91 30.32 -0.45
CA ARG A 352 17.79 29.16 -0.35
C ARG A 352 17.95 28.44 -1.67
N HIS A 353 19.19 28.07 -1.95
CA HIS A 353 19.46 27.12 -3.02
C HIS A 353 19.10 25.71 -2.55
N LEU A 354 18.04 25.15 -3.12
CA LEU A 354 17.57 23.81 -2.78
C LEU A 354 18.12 22.79 -3.80
N LYS A 355 18.50 21.61 -3.33
CA LYS A 355 19.09 20.57 -4.17
C LYS A 355 18.17 20.23 -5.35
N ASN A 356 18.71 20.29 -6.58
CA ASN A 356 18.01 20.05 -7.85
C ASN A 356 16.91 21.06 -8.21
N ILE A 357 16.88 22.24 -7.57
CA ILE A 357 16.05 23.38 -7.95
C ILE A 357 16.97 24.42 -8.62
N LYS A 358 16.57 24.90 -9.82
CA LYS A 358 17.46 25.74 -10.66
C LYS A 358 17.71 27.14 -10.13
N SER A 359 16.78 27.69 -9.35
CA SER A 359 16.85 29.05 -8.79
C SER A 359 16.72 28.99 -7.28
N ASP A 360 17.22 30.04 -6.62
CA ASP A 360 16.96 30.23 -5.21
C ASP A 360 15.46 30.42 -4.98
N VAL A 361 14.95 29.81 -3.90
CA VAL A 361 13.54 29.84 -3.52
C VAL A 361 13.39 30.67 -2.24
N GLY A 362 12.53 31.67 -2.30
CA GLY A 362 12.10 32.41 -1.11
C GLY A 362 11.29 31.50 -0.18
N LEU A 363 11.72 31.39 1.07
CA LEU A 363 11.04 30.58 2.08
C LEU A 363 10.49 31.49 3.19
N PHE A 364 9.29 31.13 3.63
CA PHE A 364 8.60 31.83 4.70
C PHE A 364 8.21 30.83 5.79
N ARG A 365 8.40 31.22 7.05
CA ARG A 365 7.86 30.46 8.18
C ARG A 365 6.44 30.94 8.43
N ALA A 366 5.52 29.97 8.45
CA ALA A 366 4.12 30.19 8.78
C ALA A 366 3.87 29.94 10.28
N ARG A 367 2.99 30.71 10.87
CA ARG A 367 2.47 30.55 12.24
C ARG A 367 1.02 31.00 12.27
N ARG A 368 0.24 30.46 13.19
CA ARG A 368 -1.09 31.02 13.48
C ARG A 368 -0.95 32.39 14.08
N SER A 369 -1.82 33.28 13.66
CA SER A 369 -1.97 34.59 14.38
C SER A 369 -2.43 34.29 15.80
N ALA A 370 -1.84 34.99 16.77
CA ALA A 370 -2.38 34.96 18.12
C ALA A 370 -3.83 35.45 18.07
N ALA A 371 -4.77 34.69 18.62
CA ALA A 371 -6.11 35.22 18.85
C ALA A 371 -5.97 36.48 19.68
N GLU A 372 -6.46 37.62 19.17
CA GLU A 372 -6.55 38.83 20.01
C GLU A 372 -7.40 38.44 21.22
N GLY A 373 -6.74 38.29 22.36
CA GLY A 373 -7.41 37.92 23.59
C GLY A 373 -8.35 39.07 24.02
N ASP A 374 -9.60 38.69 24.19
CA ASP A 374 -10.59 39.48 24.98
C ASP A 374 -10.19 39.50 26.44
#